data_ae6a9c6884afc8acc5e6b45286b3f3b8
#
_entry.id   ae6a9c6884afc8acc5e6b45286b3f3b8
#
_cell.length_a   1.000
_cell.length_b   1.000
_cell.length_c   1.000
_cell.angle_alpha   90.00
_cell.angle_beta   90.00
_cell.angle_gamma   90.00
#
_symmetry.space_group_name_H-M   'P 1'
#
loop_
_entity.id
_entity.type
_entity.pdbx_description
1 polymer ?
#
loop_
_entity_poly.entity_id
_entity_poly.type
_entity_poly.pdbx_seq_one_letter_code
_entity_poly.pdbx_strand_id
1 'polypeptide(L)'
;MNCPEPIKPNSKGFDTLIRVKVKEENEKKETSIKKQLEQPFYKSLLFLPNITVIRIENDSEIKEYSKIPKDNLVTIQEKLEKENPTKIAEYYLFTKIATINSNEADLMIAIPKEENYDFSNEKLYCYFPIRNFTTPIHALIHAPFLTNNSRDDVPNDETQINKKIFSSILIFIKEISEKLATLRLRDLSIQTVVPVMDSKLWEFDTFNLLDEYYEILSSAKILPTVNNKFISVVDSPKIIQNDFPEEFKGKDFNELLIELDDETLELVIKLADFIDYTELEYEESELAEKINKISQKSDIKTRIKLFLWCNDYFKSYYNFPQLLKDTKDNWITETYRIYLPTDITGNQKQCHFEEWARLSLRGTK
;
A
#
# COMPACT_ATOMS: atom_id res chain seq x y z
N MET A 1 -26.34 -32.69 25.53
CA MET A 1 -25.20 -32.68 24.58
C MET A 1 -24.54 -34.03 24.71
N ASN A 2 -24.54 -34.89 23.67
CA ASN A 2 -23.78 -36.10 23.69
C ASN A 2 -22.32 -35.76 23.45
N CYS A 3 -21.44 -36.11 24.39
CA CYS A 3 -19.99 -36.02 24.15
C CYS A 3 -19.63 -36.80 22.88
N PRO A 4 -18.82 -36.27 21.99
CA PRO A 4 -18.35 -37.05 20.86
C PRO A 4 -17.57 -38.28 21.37
N GLU A 5 -17.84 -39.44 20.83
CA GLU A 5 -17.08 -40.64 21.16
C GLU A 5 -15.59 -40.43 20.79
N PRO A 6 -14.66 -40.93 21.63
CA PRO A 6 -13.24 -40.84 21.31
C PRO A 6 -12.98 -41.64 20.02
N ILE A 7 -12.52 -40.96 19.00
CA ILE A 7 -12.22 -41.54 17.70
C ILE A 7 -10.83 -42.20 17.80
N LYS A 8 -10.72 -43.47 17.41
CA LYS A 8 -9.43 -44.14 17.25
C LYS A 8 -8.55 -43.37 16.28
N PRO A 9 -7.24 -43.24 16.54
CA PRO A 9 -6.34 -42.53 15.63
C PRO A 9 -6.50 -43.07 14.22
N ASN A 10 -6.73 -42.18 13.28
CA ASN A 10 -7.03 -42.53 11.91
C ASN A 10 -5.73 -42.98 11.20
N SER A 11 -5.79 -44.15 10.57
CA SER A 11 -4.70 -44.72 9.75
C SER A 11 -4.32 -43.87 8.51
N LYS A 12 -5.00 -42.75 8.29
CA LYS A 12 -4.77 -41.81 7.14
C LYS A 12 -3.77 -40.70 7.44
N GLY A 13 -3.13 -40.65 8.61
CA GLY A 13 -2.03 -39.70 8.91
C GLY A 13 -2.47 -38.30 9.25
N PHE A 14 -3.71 -38.07 9.74
CA PHE A 14 -4.17 -36.78 10.22
C PHE A 14 -4.00 -36.67 11.73
N ASP A 15 -3.52 -35.54 12.22
CA ASP A 15 -3.35 -35.26 13.65
C ASP A 15 -4.70 -35.02 14.36
N THR A 16 -5.69 -34.50 13.64
CA THR A 16 -7.01 -34.22 14.19
C THR A 16 -8.09 -34.56 13.17
N LEU A 17 -9.11 -35.27 13.60
CA LEU A 17 -10.31 -35.57 12.80
C LEU A 17 -11.56 -35.12 13.56
N ILE A 18 -12.30 -34.18 12.96
CA ILE A 18 -13.58 -33.72 13.48
C ILE A 18 -14.69 -34.31 12.60
N ARG A 19 -15.57 -35.08 13.21
CA ARG A 19 -16.77 -35.60 12.54
C ARG A 19 -18.01 -34.98 13.13
N VAL A 20 -18.83 -34.38 12.26
CA VAL A 20 -20.12 -33.83 12.63
C VAL A 20 -21.20 -34.68 11.99
N LYS A 21 -22.03 -35.35 12.82
CA LYS A 21 -23.20 -36.07 12.33
C LYS A 21 -24.38 -35.10 12.25
N VAL A 22 -24.87 -34.84 11.05
CA VAL A 22 -26.08 -34.08 10.82
C VAL A 22 -27.28 -35.01 10.91
N LYS A 23 -28.29 -34.64 11.72
CA LYS A 23 -29.53 -35.43 11.79
C LYS A 23 -30.31 -35.28 10.47
N GLU A 24 -30.78 -36.37 9.92
CA GLU A 24 -31.46 -36.45 8.61
C GLU A 24 -32.68 -35.52 8.44
N GLU A 25 -33.27 -35.03 9.54
CA GLU A 25 -34.43 -34.15 9.52
C GLU A 25 -34.14 -32.68 9.19
N ASN A 26 -32.89 -32.28 8.91
CA ASN A 26 -32.50 -30.90 8.73
C ASN A 26 -31.72 -30.61 7.44
N GLU A 27 -32.27 -30.90 6.27
CA GLU A 27 -31.69 -30.55 4.96
C GLU A 27 -31.26 -29.06 4.85
N LYS A 28 -32.01 -28.12 5.47
CA LYS A 28 -31.63 -26.69 5.52
C LYS A 28 -30.34 -26.45 6.33
N LYS A 29 -30.09 -27.25 7.39
CA LYS A 29 -28.84 -27.12 8.18
C LYS A 29 -27.66 -27.77 7.46
N GLU A 30 -27.88 -28.86 6.75
CA GLU A 30 -26.85 -29.47 5.94
C GLU A 30 -26.39 -28.54 4.81
N THR A 31 -27.35 -27.93 4.10
CA THR A 31 -27.05 -26.91 3.06
C THR A 31 -26.32 -25.70 3.64
N SER A 32 -26.66 -25.28 4.87
CA SER A 32 -25.97 -24.18 5.54
C SER A 32 -24.54 -24.56 5.94
N ILE A 33 -24.31 -25.77 6.46
CA ILE A 33 -22.97 -26.27 6.81
C ILE A 33 -22.12 -26.42 5.53
N LYS A 34 -22.66 -27.01 4.47
CA LYS A 34 -21.98 -27.12 3.17
C LYS A 34 -21.56 -25.75 2.65
N LYS A 35 -22.48 -24.78 2.63
CA LYS A 35 -22.16 -23.42 2.23
C LYS A 35 -21.09 -22.76 3.10
N GLN A 36 -21.06 -23.02 4.40
CA GLN A 36 -20.03 -22.49 5.30
C GLN A 36 -18.66 -23.16 5.05
N LEU A 37 -18.63 -24.43 4.69
CA LEU A 37 -17.41 -25.15 4.33
C LEU A 37 -16.92 -24.81 2.91
N GLU A 38 -17.81 -24.34 2.03
CA GLU A 38 -17.49 -23.85 0.69
C GLU A 38 -16.93 -22.43 0.71
N GLN A 39 -17.15 -21.66 1.79
CA GLN A 39 -16.49 -20.38 1.99
C GLN A 39 -14.99 -20.57 2.19
N PRO A 40 -14.13 -19.58 1.83
CA PRO A 40 -12.69 -19.80 1.74
C PRO A 40 -12.02 -20.06 3.10
N PHE A 41 -12.27 -21.26 3.62
CA PHE A 41 -11.66 -21.78 4.86
C PHE A 41 -10.13 -21.84 4.79
N TYR A 42 -9.59 -21.88 3.56
CA TYR A 42 -8.16 -21.93 3.31
C TYR A 42 -7.40 -20.72 3.86
N LYS A 43 -8.04 -19.54 3.96
CA LYS A 43 -7.41 -18.36 4.53
C LYS A 43 -7.05 -18.54 6.01
N SER A 44 -7.81 -19.35 6.75
CA SER A 44 -7.48 -19.69 8.13
C SER A 44 -6.13 -20.42 8.25
N LEU A 45 -5.68 -21.13 7.20
CA LEU A 45 -4.37 -21.78 7.19
C LEU A 45 -3.22 -20.78 7.39
N LEU A 46 -3.38 -19.53 6.94
CA LEU A 46 -2.38 -18.48 7.12
C LEU A 46 -2.04 -18.31 8.61
N PHE A 47 -3.06 -18.42 9.47
CA PHE A 47 -3.00 -18.08 10.90
C PHE A 47 -2.92 -19.33 11.81
N LEU A 48 -2.79 -20.51 11.25
CA LEU A 48 -2.64 -21.77 11.97
C LEU A 48 -1.19 -22.26 11.84
N PRO A 49 -0.29 -21.90 12.75
CA PRO A 49 1.15 -22.15 12.58
C PRO A 49 1.49 -23.62 12.44
N ASN A 50 0.80 -24.48 13.18
CA ASN A 50 1.05 -25.92 13.24
C ASN A 50 0.21 -26.75 12.26
N ILE A 51 -0.66 -26.12 11.46
CA ILE A 51 -1.48 -26.79 10.46
C ILE A 51 -1.03 -26.35 9.08
N THR A 52 -0.58 -27.29 8.28
CA THR A 52 -0.12 -27.03 6.90
C THR A 52 -1.11 -27.49 5.85
N VAL A 53 -2.05 -28.36 6.23
CA VAL A 53 -3.04 -28.94 5.31
C VAL A 53 -4.40 -29.00 5.99
N ILE A 54 -5.43 -28.57 5.28
CA ILE A 54 -6.84 -28.80 5.62
C ILE A 54 -7.46 -29.62 4.50
N ARG A 55 -8.04 -30.74 4.85
CA ARG A 55 -8.78 -31.59 3.92
C ARG A 55 -10.26 -31.59 4.27
N ILE A 56 -11.08 -31.31 3.29
CA ILE A 56 -12.55 -31.34 3.37
C ILE A 56 -13.01 -32.49 2.52
N GLU A 57 -13.71 -33.41 3.14
CA GLU A 57 -14.22 -34.64 2.50
C GLU A 57 -15.74 -34.68 2.69
N ASN A 58 -16.46 -34.72 1.60
CA ASN A 58 -17.89 -34.99 1.57
C ASN A 58 -18.15 -36.25 0.69
N ASP A 59 -19.39 -36.69 0.59
CA ASP A 59 -19.75 -37.94 -0.13
C ASP A 59 -19.39 -37.93 -1.61
N SER A 60 -19.18 -36.75 -2.20
CA SER A 60 -18.99 -36.57 -3.65
C SER A 60 -17.63 -35.94 -4.03
N GLU A 61 -16.95 -35.30 -3.09
CA GLU A 61 -15.76 -34.52 -3.39
C GLU A 61 -14.77 -34.52 -2.24
N ILE A 62 -13.48 -34.55 -2.58
CA ILE A 62 -12.39 -34.34 -1.63
C ILE A 62 -11.61 -33.11 -2.10
N LYS A 63 -11.54 -32.08 -1.24
CA LYS A 63 -10.72 -30.89 -1.42
C LYS A 63 -9.62 -30.82 -0.36
N GLU A 64 -8.42 -30.57 -0.79
CA GLU A 64 -7.28 -30.38 0.09
C GLU A 64 -6.67 -29.01 -0.14
N TYR A 65 -6.56 -28.20 0.91
CA TYR A 65 -5.87 -26.92 0.90
C TYR A 65 -4.55 -27.08 1.64
N SER A 66 -3.46 -26.67 0.99
CA SER A 66 -2.12 -26.74 1.59
C SER A 66 -1.45 -25.37 1.63
N LYS A 67 -0.71 -25.12 2.72
CA LYS A 67 0.09 -23.93 2.95
C LYS A 67 1.55 -24.24 2.71
N ILE A 68 2.18 -23.52 1.78
CA ILE A 68 3.60 -23.66 1.45
C ILE A 68 4.30 -22.32 1.79
N PRO A 69 4.98 -22.25 2.93
CA PRO A 69 5.74 -21.06 3.31
C PRO A 69 7.08 -21.03 2.56
N LYS A 70 7.47 -19.84 2.11
CA LYS A 70 8.78 -19.54 1.56
C LYS A 70 9.19 -18.13 1.98
N ASP A 71 10.09 -18.02 2.96
CA ASP A 71 10.43 -16.76 3.61
C ASP A 71 9.17 -16.04 4.16
N ASN A 72 8.93 -14.79 3.75
CA ASN A 72 7.71 -14.05 4.11
C ASN A 72 6.53 -14.31 3.16
N LEU A 73 6.70 -15.11 2.12
CA LEU A 73 5.66 -15.44 1.16
C LEU A 73 5.02 -16.78 1.51
N VAL A 74 3.71 -16.82 1.52
CA VAL A 74 2.93 -18.04 1.73
C VAL A 74 2.07 -18.28 0.52
N THR A 75 2.26 -19.44 -0.13
CA THR A 75 1.41 -19.89 -1.24
C THR A 75 0.35 -20.83 -0.70
N ILE A 76 -0.90 -20.59 -1.06
CA ILE A 76 -2.00 -21.53 -0.82
C ILE A 76 -2.29 -22.27 -2.11
N GLN A 77 -2.36 -23.60 -2.01
CA GLN A 77 -2.70 -24.48 -3.10
C GLN A 77 -3.98 -25.24 -2.78
N GLU A 78 -4.81 -25.46 -3.79
CA GLU A 78 -5.96 -26.36 -3.76
C GLU A 78 -5.65 -27.61 -4.58
N LYS A 79 -6.08 -28.76 -4.08
CA LYS A 79 -6.00 -30.02 -4.78
C LYS A 79 -7.34 -30.74 -4.71
N LEU A 80 -7.92 -31.04 -5.84
CA LEU A 80 -9.05 -31.93 -5.98
C LEU A 80 -8.57 -33.40 -6.08
N GLU A 81 -9.42 -34.36 -5.72
CA GLU A 81 -9.04 -35.77 -5.48
C GLU A 81 -8.15 -36.42 -6.54
N LYS A 82 -8.33 -36.06 -7.82
CA LYS A 82 -7.63 -36.65 -8.96
C LYS A 82 -6.77 -35.66 -9.75
N GLU A 83 -6.62 -34.45 -9.24
CA GLU A 83 -5.94 -33.37 -9.93
C GLU A 83 -4.58 -33.03 -9.29
N ASN A 84 -3.73 -32.40 -10.05
CA ASN A 84 -2.51 -31.82 -9.51
C ASN A 84 -2.84 -30.58 -8.67
N PRO A 85 -2.07 -30.28 -7.62
CA PRO A 85 -2.25 -29.07 -6.84
C PRO A 85 -2.17 -27.81 -7.73
N THR A 86 -3.13 -26.91 -7.59
CA THR A 86 -3.16 -25.61 -8.27
C THR A 86 -2.97 -24.49 -7.27
N LYS A 87 -2.17 -23.51 -7.62
CA LYS A 87 -2.02 -22.30 -6.80
C LYS A 87 -3.31 -21.49 -6.88
N ILE A 88 -3.88 -21.13 -5.73
CA ILE A 88 -5.09 -20.31 -5.65
C ILE A 88 -4.84 -18.92 -5.06
N ALA A 89 -3.82 -18.74 -4.21
CA ALA A 89 -3.48 -17.44 -3.64
C ALA A 89 -2.04 -17.39 -3.15
N GLU A 90 -1.48 -16.19 -3.08
CA GLU A 90 -0.19 -15.87 -2.45
C GLU A 90 -0.34 -14.68 -1.50
N TYR A 91 0.33 -14.76 -0.35
CA TYR A 91 0.28 -13.71 0.68
C TYR A 91 1.67 -13.43 1.23
N TYR A 92 1.97 -12.16 1.46
CA TYR A 92 3.07 -11.78 2.35
C TYR A 92 2.57 -11.92 3.79
N LEU A 93 3.16 -12.83 4.55
CA LEU A 93 2.79 -13.10 5.95
C LEU A 93 3.84 -12.50 6.88
N PHE A 94 3.39 -11.64 7.78
CA PHE A 94 4.20 -11.03 8.82
C PHE A 94 3.68 -11.47 10.18
N THR A 95 4.61 -11.75 11.10
CA THR A 95 4.29 -12.19 12.46
C THR A 95 5.05 -11.34 13.46
N LYS A 96 4.41 -11.00 14.58
CA LYS A 96 4.99 -10.25 15.70
C LYS A 96 4.40 -10.73 17.00
N ILE A 97 5.24 -10.87 18.03
CA ILE A 97 4.78 -11.09 19.40
C ILE A 97 4.64 -9.73 20.06
N ALA A 98 3.44 -9.40 20.51
CA ALA A 98 3.17 -8.19 21.30
C ALA A 98 2.92 -8.56 22.76
N THR A 99 3.24 -7.64 23.67
CA THR A 99 2.95 -7.82 25.09
C THR A 99 1.67 -7.06 25.44
N ILE A 100 0.61 -7.77 25.79
CA ILE A 100 -0.69 -7.22 26.18
C ILE A 100 -0.95 -7.60 27.64
N ASN A 101 -1.01 -6.61 28.52
CA ASN A 101 -1.23 -6.85 29.96
C ASN A 101 -0.32 -7.95 30.55
N SER A 102 0.98 -7.92 30.22
CA SER A 102 2.01 -8.89 30.65
C SER A 102 1.86 -10.30 30.03
N ASN A 103 0.96 -10.51 29.09
CA ASN A 103 0.85 -11.74 28.33
C ASN A 103 1.37 -11.54 26.91
N GLU A 104 1.94 -12.58 26.35
CA GLU A 104 2.32 -12.59 24.93
C GLU A 104 1.09 -12.80 24.04
N ALA A 105 1.01 -12.06 22.96
CA ALA A 105 -0.03 -12.11 21.96
C ALA A 105 0.59 -12.22 20.56
N ASP A 106 0.29 -13.30 19.86
CA ASP A 106 0.70 -13.49 18.48
C ASP A 106 -0.13 -12.61 17.54
N LEU A 107 0.49 -11.65 16.91
CA LEU A 107 -0.11 -10.84 15.85
C LEU A 107 0.38 -11.35 14.50
N MET A 108 -0.55 -11.62 13.58
CA MET A 108 -0.22 -12.03 12.22
C MET A 108 -1.00 -11.19 11.22
N ILE A 109 -0.29 -10.68 10.21
CA ILE A 109 -0.87 -9.86 9.16
C ILE A 109 -0.47 -10.48 7.83
N ALA A 110 -1.48 -10.80 7.00
CA ALA A 110 -1.28 -11.35 5.67
C ALA A 110 -1.78 -10.36 4.62
N ILE A 111 -0.89 -9.98 3.69
CA ILE A 111 -1.17 -9.06 2.61
C ILE A 111 -1.22 -9.86 1.31
N PRO A 112 -2.35 -9.89 0.60
CA PRO A 112 -2.45 -10.55 -0.69
C PRO A 112 -1.42 -9.98 -1.67
N LYS A 113 -0.80 -10.85 -2.45
CA LYS A 113 0.08 -10.44 -3.55
C LYS A 113 -0.69 -10.10 -4.82
N GLU A 114 -1.95 -10.49 -4.87
CA GLU A 114 -2.85 -10.20 -5.99
C GLU A 114 -3.20 -8.72 -6.03
N GLU A 115 -2.97 -8.11 -7.18
CA GLU A 115 -3.42 -6.76 -7.47
C GLU A 115 -4.96 -6.74 -7.48
N ASN A 116 -5.57 -5.67 -6.96
CA ASN A 116 -7.03 -5.51 -6.91
C ASN A 116 -7.79 -6.55 -6.07
N TYR A 117 -7.16 -7.07 -5.01
CA TYR A 117 -7.83 -7.97 -4.08
C TYR A 117 -9.02 -7.27 -3.39
N ASP A 118 -10.20 -7.90 -3.43
CA ASP A 118 -11.42 -7.36 -2.81
C ASP A 118 -11.44 -7.58 -1.30
N PHE A 119 -11.22 -6.52 -0.53
CA PHE A 119 -11.32 -6.53 0.94
C PHE A 119 -12.72 -6.20 1.47
N SER A 120 -13.71 -5.94 0.61
CA SER A 120 -15.03 -5.44 1.04
C SER A 120 -15.71 -6.32 2.08
N ASN A 121 -15.47 -7.62 2.05
CA ASN A 121 -16.08 -8.62 2.93
C ASN A 121 -15.07 -9.39 3.79
N GLU A 122 -13.79 -9.01 3.76
CA GLU A 122 -12.77 -9.71 4.55
C GLU A 122 -12.99 -9.50 6.04
N LYS A 123 -12.73 -10.58 6.80
CA LYS A 123 -12.97 -10.64 8.25
C LYS A 123 -11.67 -10.48 9.04
N LEU A 124 -11.80 -10.05 10.29
CA LEU A 124 -10.75 -10.29 11.27
C LEU A 124 -10.71 -11.77 11.66
N TYR A 125 -9.54 -12.22 12.08
CA TYR A 125 -9.31 -13.61 12.45
C TYR A 125 -8.87 -13.70 13.92
N CYS A 126 -9.50 -14.63 14.64
CA CYS A 126 -8.99 -15.21 15.86
C CYS A 126 -8.80 -16.70 15.61
N TYR A 127 -7.75 -17.06 14.85
CA TYR A 127 -7.52 -18.31 14.11
C TYR A 127 -8.53 -18.56 12.99
N PHE A 128 -9.80 -18.37 13.25
CA PHE A 128 -10.93 -18.45 12.31
C PHE A 128 -11.56 -17.07 12.12
N PRO A 129 -12.28 -16.85 11.02
CA PRO A 129 -12.89 -15.55 10.75
C PRO A 129 -13.96 -15.23 11.79
N ILE A 130 -13.97 -13.97 12.25
CA ILE A 130 -14.97 -13.42 13.16
C ILE A 130 -16.14 -12.91 12.31
N ARG A 131 -17.36 -13.43 12.53
CA ARG A 131 -18.48 -13.28 11.59
C ARG A 131 -18.87 -11.83 11.32
N ASN A 132 -19.00 -11.03 12.35
CA ASN A 132 -19.57 -9.68 12.26
C ASN A 132 -18.51 -8.56 12.22
N PHE A 133 -17.22 -8.92 12.23
CA PHE A 133 -16.16 -7.94 12.24
C PHE A 133 -15.32 -8.04 10.96
N THR A 134 -15.32 -6.98 10.16
CA THR A 134 -14.54 -6.91 8.91
C THR A 134 -13.21 -6.21 9.13
N THR A 135 -12.22 -6.50 8.29
CA THR A 135 -10.96 -5.76 8.34
C THR A 135 -11.18 -4.33 7.83
N PRO A 136 -10.70 -3.31 8.55
CA PRO A 136 -10.84 -1.92 8.12
C PRO A 136 -9.75 -1.49 7.12
N ILE A 137 -8.70 -2.28 6.95
CA ILE A 137 -7.53 -1.99 6.12
C ILE A 137 -7.29 -3.10 5.09
N HIS A 138 -6.42 -2.85 4.11
CA HIS A 138 -6.11 -3.79 3.03
C HIS A 138 -5.15 -4.91 3.49
N ALA A 139 -5.53 -5.59 4.56
CA ALA A 139 -4.80 -6.76 5.08
C ALA A 139 -5.74 -7.73 5.78
N LEU A 140 -5.39 -9.01 5.77
CA LEU A 140 -6.00 -10.03 6.62
C LEU A 140 -5.29 -9.99 7.98
N ILE A 141 -6.04 -9.78 9.05
CA ILE A 141 -5.49 -9.56 10.37
C ILE A 141 -5.89 -10.69 11.30
N HIS A 142 -4.90 -11.30 11.95
CA HIS A 142 -5.11 -12.23 13.05
C HIS A 142 -4.50 -11.67 14.35
N ALA A 143 -5.28 -11.80 15.42
CA ALA A 143 -4.81 -11.60 16.79
C ALA A 143 -5.65 -12.44 17.76
N PRO A 144 -5.19 -12.67 19.00
CA PRO A 144 -5.93 -13.37 20.03
C PRO A 144 -7.00 -12.45 20.66
N PHE A 145 -7.94 -11.97 19.82
CA PHE A 145 -9.03 -11.14 20.28
C PHE A 145 -9.89 -11.84 21.33
N LEU A 146 -10.31 -11.08 22.32
CA LEU A 146 -11.42 -11.50 23.19
C LEU A 146 -12.72 -11.38 22.41
N THR A 147 -13.31 -12.49 22.05
CA THR A 147 -14.58 -12.56 21.33
C THR A 147 -15.72 -12.85 22.30
N ASN A 148 -16.96 -12.57 21.87
CA ASN A 148 -18.14 -13.08 22.57
C ASN A 148 -18.19 -14.64 22.53
N ASN A 149 -19.12 -15.23 23.29
CA ASN A 149 -19.24 -16.69 23.40
C ASN A 149 -19.55 -17.40 22.05
N SER A 150 -20.21 -16.71 21.12
CA SER A 150 -20.50 -17.20 19.77
C SER A 150 -19.37 -17.00 18.79
N ARG A 151 -18.31 -16.26 19.16
CA ARG A 151 -17.21 -15.82 18.30
C ARG A 151 -17.66 -15.03 17.07
N ASP A 152 -18.75 -14.30 17.23
CA ASP A 152 -19.32 -13.50 16.15
C ASP A 152 -18.78 -12.07 16.13
N ASP A 153 -18.27 -11.59 17.27
CA ASP A 153 -17.93 -10.19 17.47
C ASP A 153 -16.74 -9.99 18.41
N VAL A 154 -16.13 -8.80 18.34
CA VAL A 154 -15.03 -8.32 19.20
C VAL A 154 -15.55 -7.20 20.08
N PRO A 155 -16.00 -7.49 21.32
CA PRO A 155 -16.59 -6.47 22.18
C PRO A 155 -15.55 -5.46 22.67
N ASN A 156 -15.98 -4.22 22.83
CA ASN A 156 -15.25 -3.22 23.60
C ASN A 156 -15.56 -3.46 25.09
N ASP A 157 -14.67 -4.15 25.76
CA ASP A 157 -14.84 -4.58 27.14
C ASP A 157 -14.18 -3.62 28.15
N GLU A 158 -14.58 -3.72 29.43
CA GLU A 158 -14.03 -2.91 30.51
C GLU A 158 -12.53 -3.12 30.72
N THR A 159 -11.97 -4.27 30.32
CA THR A 159 -10.55 -4.58 30.47
C THR A 159 -9.71 -3.90 29.41
N GLN A 160 -10.31 -3.39 28.36
CA GLN A 160 -9.67 -2.75 27.20
C GLN A 160 -8.61 -3.61 26.51
N ILE A 161 -8.69 -4.94 26.64
CA ILE A 161 -7.73 -5.86 26.04
C ILE A 161 -7.79 -5.75 24.52
N ASN A 162 -8.98 -5.77 23.93
CA ASN A 162 -9.15 -5.64 22.49
C ASN A 162 -8.62 -4.30 21.97
N LYS A 163 -8.86 -3.20 22.69
CA LYS A 163 -8.27 -1.89 22.37
C LYS A 163 -6.74 -1.97 22.28
N LYS A 164 -6.08 -2.56 23.28
CA LYS A 164 -4.60 -2.71 23.29
C LYS A 164 -4.10 -3.62 22.17
N ILE A 165 -4.87 -4.65 21.82
CA ILE A 165 -4.56 -5.51 20.67
C ILE A 165 -4.61 -4.68 19.39
N PHE A 166 -5.66 -3.89 19.16
CA PHE A 166 -5.78 -3.03 17.99
C PHE A 166 -4.67 -1.97 17.92
N SER A 167 -4.35 -1.29 19.02
CA SER A 167 -3.20 -0.36 19.06
C SER A 167 -1.89 -1.06 18.65
N SER A 168 -1.66 -2.29 19.13
CA SER A 168 -0.48 -3.06 18.74
C SER A 168 -0.50 -3.47 17.26
N ILE A 169 -1.67 -3.77 16.71
CA ILE A 169 -1.87 -4.05 15.28
C ILE A 169 -1.56 -2.81 14.45
N LEU A 170 -2.04 -1.63 14.82
CA LEU A 170 -1.78 -0.38 14.09
C LEU A 170 -0.29 -0.07 14.02
N ILE A 171 0.43 -0.20 15.14
CA ILE A 171 1.90 -0.05 15.15
C ILE A 171 2.56 -1.08 14.22
N PHE A 172 2.09 -2.33 14.25
CA PHE A 172 2.65 -3.39 13.43
C PHE A 172 2.38 -3.16 11.93
N ILE A 173 1.21 -2.63 11.56
CA ILE A 173 0.87 -2.24 10.19
C ILE A 173 1.85 -1.18 9.67
N LYS A 174 2.15 -0.15 10.47
CA LYS A 174 3.16 0.85 10.11
C LYS A 174 4.52 0.21 9.84
N GLU A 175 5.00 -0.66 10.73
CA GLU A 175 6.28 -1.37 10.54
C GLU A 175 6.29 -2.21 9.26
N ILE A 176 5.18 -2.88 8.96
CA ILE A 176 5.03 -3.68 7.73
C ILE A 176 5.04 -2.79 6.50
N SER A 177 4.27 -1.71 6.47
CA SER A 177 4.20 -0.82 5.33
C SER A 177 5.55 -0.17 5.03
N GLU A 178 6.28 0.30 6.05
CA GLU A 178 7.64 0.82 5.90
C GLU A 178 8.62 -0.25 5.39
N LYS A 179 8.46 -1.50 5.83
CA LYS A 179 9.25 -2.63 5.31
C LYS A 179 8.93 -2.95 3.84
N LEU A 180 7.65 -2.95 3.46
CA LEU A 180 7.22 -3.15 2.07
C LEU A 180 7.78 -2.05 1.15
N ALA A 181 7.77 -0.79 1.61
CA ALA A 181 8.37 0.32 0.89
C ALA A 181 9.86 0.06 0.60
N THR A 182 10.64 -0.39 1.60
CA THR A 182 12.06 -0.72 1.43
C THR A 182 12.29 -1.89 0.49
N LEU A 183 11.34 -2.83 0.39
CA LEU A 183 11.36 -3.95 -0.56
C LEU A 183 10.92 -3.54 -1.98
N ARG A 184 10.63 -2.27 -2.22
CA ARG A 184 10.12 -1.69 -3.47
C ARG A 184 8.74 -2.21 -3.88
N LEU A 185 7.95 -2.66 -2.93
CA LEU A 185 6.54 -3.02 -3.10
C LEU A 185 5.68 -1.78 -2.74
N ARG A 186 5.77 -0.73 -3.57
CA ARG A 186 5.27 0.61 -3.29
C ARG A 186 3.76 0.62 -3.07
N ASP A 187 3.03 0.09 -4.03
CA ASP A 187 1.57 0.10 -4.01
C ASP A 187 1.04 -0.64 -2.79
N LEU A 188 1.59 -1.83 -2.52
CA LEU A 188 1.25 -2.60 -1.33
C LEU A 188 1.60 -1.85 -0.04
N SER A 189 2.71 -1.08 -0.01
CA SER A 189 3.09 -0.32 1.18
C SER A 189 2.09 0.79 1.50
N ILE A 190 1.63 1.53 0.49
CA ILE A 190 0.64 2.59 0.65
C ILE A 190 -0.74 1.98 0.91
N GLN A 191 -1.13 0.99 0.10
CA GLN A 191 -2.41 0.32 0.21
C GLN A 191 -2.63 -0.30 1.60
N THR A 192 -1.59 -0.85 2.24
CA THR A 192 -1.68 -1.47 3.56
C THR A 192 -2.15 -0.51 4.65
N VAL A 193 -1.85 0.79 4.53
CA VAL A 193 -2.25 1.81 5.53
C VAL A 193 -3.53 2.55 5.15
N VAL A 194 -3.92 2.57 3.89
CA VAL A 194 -5.15 3.23 3.43
C VAL A 194 -6.36 2.38 3.84
N PRO A 195 -7.46 2.98 4.34
CA PRO A 195 -8.65 2.25 4.70
C PRO A 195 -9.34 1.63 3.48
N VAL A 196 -9.98 0.48 3.68
CA VAL A 196 -10.76 -0.19 2.62
C VAL A 196 -11.96 0.67 2.20
N MET A 197 -12.64 1.23 3.18
CA MET A 197 -13.78 2.15 3.01
C MET A 197 -13.87 3.04 4.24
N ASP A 198 -14.23 4.30 4.06
CA ASP A 198 -14.43 5.25 5.17
C ASP A 198 -15.45 4.75 6.20
N SER A 199 -16.51 4.08 5.72
CA SER A 199 -17.56 3.51 6.57
C SER A 199 -17.07 2.40 7.50
N LYS A 200 -15.91 1.79 7.25
CA LYS A 200 -15.36 0.73 8.14
C LYS A 200 -14.48 1.26 9.26
N LEU A 201 -14.15 2.53 9.22
CA LEU A 201 -13.39 3.18 10.30
C LEU A 201 -14.19 3.27 11.60
N TRP A 202 -15.54 3.15 11.54
CA TRP A 202 -16.37 3.08 12.74
C TRP A 202 -15.91 1.98 13.71
N GLU A 203 -15.26 0.91 13.21
CA GLU A 203 -14.72 -0.16 14.04
C GLU A 203 -13.58 0.35 14.93
N PHE A 204 -12.70 1.23 14.39
CA PHE A 204 -11.68 1.91 15.19
C PHE A 204 -12.29 2.96 16.15
N ASP A 205 -13.35 3.64 15.71
CA ASP A 205 -14.06 4.60 16.57
C ASP A 205 -14.67 3.91 17.78
N THR A 206 -15.22 2.71 17.62
CA THR A 206 -15.75 1.88 18.72
C THR A 206 -14.73 1.66 19.83
N PHE A 207 -13.43 1.62 19.51
CA PHE A 207 -12.34 1.48 20.47
C PHE A 207 -11.65 2.81 20.80
N ASN A 208 -12.13 3.95 20.30
CA ASN A 208 -11.46 5.26 20.40
C ASN A 208 -10.01 5.21 19.90
N LEU A 209 -9.81 4.72 18.69
CA LEU A 209 -8.50 4.54 18.05
C LEU A 209 -8.33 5.33 16.75
N LEU A 210 -9.31 6.17 16.38
CA LEU A 210 -9.22 6.96 15.16
C LEU A 210 -8.02 7.91 15.16
N ASP A 211 -7.81 8.64 16.26
CA ASP A 211 -6.67 9.56 16.37
C ASP A 211 -5.32 8.83 16.25
N GLU A 212 -5.19 7.66 16.91
CA GLU A 212 -4.00 6.82 16.80
C GLU A 212 -3.80 6.30 15.38
N TYR A 213 -4.88 5.94 14.71
CA TYR A 213 -4.83 5.51 13.32
C TYR A 213 -4.38 6.64 12.37
N TYR A 214 -4.92 7.85 12.54
CA TYR A 214 -4.48 9.03 11.78
C TYR A 214 -3.01 9.36 12.02
N GLU A 215 -2.54 9.29 13.27
CA GLU A 215 -1.12 9.50 13.59
C GLU A 215 -0.23 8.48 12.89
N ILE A 216 -0.63 7.22 12.86
CA ILE A 216 0.10 6.15 12.18
C ILE A 216 0.15 6.38 10.68
N LEU A 217 -0.99 6.70 10.04
CA LEU A 217 -1.05 7.00 8.61
C LEU A 217 -0.14 8.16 8.24
N SER A 218 -0.28 9.27 8.95
CA SER A 218 0.46 10.50 8.63
C SER A 218 1.97 10.36 8.85
N SER A 219 2.40 9.51 9.78
CA SER A 219 3.81 9.33 10.15
C SER A 219 4.52 8.14 9.49
N ALA A 220 3.81 7.31 8.73
CA ALA A 220 4.41 6.17 8.03
C ALA A 220 5.30 6.62 6.87
N LYS A 221 6.58 6.23 6.88
CA LYS A 221 7.57 6.60 5.85
C LYS A 221 7.49 5.64 4.66
N ILE A 222 6.51 5.85 3.81
CA ILE A 222 6.17 4.98 2.69
C ILE A 222 6.20 5.67 1.32
N LEU A 223 6.25 7.01 1.29
CA LEU A 223 6.22 7.79 0.06
C LEU A 223 7.65 7.95 -0.51
N PRO A 224 7.94 7.38 -1.68
CA PRO A 224 9.28 7.42 -2.26
C PRO A 224 9.58 8.77 -2.91
N THR A 225 10.75 9.33 -2.62
CA THR A 225 11.19 10.61 -3.18
C THR A 225 12.21 10.43 -4.30
N VAL A 226 12.40 11.48 -5.11
CA VAL A 226 13.41 11.54 -6.17
C VAL A 226 14.85 11.33 -5.64
N ASN A 227 15.06 11.48 -4.35
CA ASN A 227 16.34 11.27 -3.67
C ASN A 227 16.52 9.85 -3.10
N ASN A 228 15.66 8.90 -3.50
CA ASN A 228 15.66 7.51 -3.03
C ASN A 228 15.47 7.39 -1.50
N LYS A 229 14.76 8.32 -0.90
CA LYS A 229 14.33 8.25 0.50
C LYS A 229 12.84 7.98 0.57
N PHE A 230 12.39 7.50 1.71
CA PHE A 230 10.97 7.41 2.01
C PHE A 230 10.61 8.50 3.01
N ILE A 231 9.54 9.21 2.74
CA ILE A 231 8.97 10.23 3.61
C ILE A 231 7.54 9.86 4.00
N SER A 232 7.03 10.53 5.00
CA SER A 232 5.65 10.42 5.44
C SER A 232 4.82 11.60 4.92
N VAL A 233 3.51 11.57 5.12
CA VAL A 233 2.66 12.69 4.71
C VAL A 233 2.94 13.95 5.54
N VAL A 234 3.33 13.81 6.82
CA VAL A 234 3.73 14.97 7.66
C VAL A 234 5.02 15.66 7.20
N ASP A 235 5.81 15.01 6.36
CA ASP A 235 6.99 15.61 5.73
C ASP A 235 6.64 16.51 4.53
N SER A 236 5.36 16.81 4.33
CA SER A 236 4.82 17.66 3.26
C SER A 236 5.24 17.21 1.86
N PRO A 237 4.85 16.00 1.43
CA PRO A 237 5.20 15.46 0.11
C PRO A 237 4.66 16.36 -1.00
N LYS A 238 5.41 16.48 -2.08
CA LYS A 238 5.04 17.24 -3.28
C LYS A 238 5.05 16.37 -4.50
N ILE A 239 4.13 16.63 -5.42
CA ILE A 239 3.97 15.92 -6.70
C ILE A 239 4.14 16.94 -7.82
N ILE A 240 4.78 16.54 -8.90
CA ILE A 240 4.79 17.25 -10.17
C ILE A 240 4.19 16.29 -11.21
N GLN A 241 3.05 16.69 -11.80
CA GLN A 241 2.27 15.85 -12.71
C GLN A 241 2.90 15.64 -14.09
N ASN A 242 3.90 16.44 -14.45
CA ASN A 242 4.62 16.31 -15.71
C ASN A 242 6.02 15.74 -15.46
N ASP A 243 6.59 15.10 -16.47
CA ASP A 243 7.98 14.65 -16.47
C ASP A 243 8.89 15.75 -15.95
N PHE A 244 9.42 15.61 -14.74
CA PHE A 244 10.35 16.60 -14.20
C PHE A 244 11.80 16.27 -14.60
N PRO A 245 12.65 17.30 -14.74
CA PRO A 245 14.02 17.09 -15.18
C PRO A 245 14.84 16.23 -14.20
N GLU A 246 15.71 15.38 -14.73
CA GLU A 246 16.69 14.60 -13.94
C GLU A 246 17.55 15.49 -13.02
N GLU A 247 17.68 16.77 -13.36
CA GLU A 247 18.41 17.78 -12.60
C GLU A 247 17.82 18.02 -11.20
N PHE A 248 16.57 17.62 -10.95
CA PHE A 248 15.95 17.68 -9.61
C PHE A 248 16.46 16.57 -8.71
N LYS A 249 16.87 15.43 -9.27
CA LYS A 249 17.41 14.31 -8.51
C LYS A 249 18.71 14.71 -7.80
N GLY A 250 18.82 14.35 -6.53
CA GLY A 250 20.02 14.64 -5.73
C GLY A 250 20.18 16.11 -5.32
N LYS A 251 19.15 16.95 -5.48
CA LYS A 251 19.12 18.37 -5.08
C LYS A 251 18.21 18.59 -3.86
N ASP A 252 17.86 19.84 -3.60
CA ASP A 252 17.04 20.26 -2.44
C ASP A 252 15.52 19.99 -2.64
N PHE A 253 15.17 18.86 -3.26
CA PHE A 253 13.80 18.37 -3.46
C PHE A 253 13.55 17.09 -2.63
N ASN A 254 13.79 17.17 -1.32
CA ASN A 254 13.62 16.00 -0.44
C ASN A 254 12.16 15.58 -0.28
N GLU A 255 11.23 16.49 -0.47
CA GLU A 255 9.79 16.31 -0.41
C GLU A 255 9.16 15.90 -1.75
N LEU A 256 9.88 16.06 -2.88
CA LEU A 256 9.36 15.71 -4.19
C LEU A 256 9.32 14.20 -4.37
N LEU A 257 8.13 13.68 -4.60
CA LEU A 257 7.92 12.26 -4.89
C LEU A 257 8.49 11.93 -6.27
N ILE A 258 8.89 10.68 -6.43
CA ILE A 258 9.24 10.18 -7.78
C ILE A 258 7.99 10.21 -8.65
N GLU A 259 8.18 10.12 -9.96
CA GLU A 259 7.09 9.87 -10.88
C GLU A 259 6.36 8.59 -10.49
N LEU A 260 5.06 8.72 -10.24
CA LEU A 260 4.18 7.64 -9.83
C LEU A 260 3.28 7.28 -11.02
N ASP A 261 2.98 6.00 -11.17
CA ASP A 261 1.90 5.58 -12.07
C ASP A 261 0.54 6.04 -11.56
N ASP A 262 -0.46 6.00 -12.42
CA ASP A 262 -1.80 6.54 -12.10
C ASP A 262 -2.44 5.85 -10.89
N GLU A 263 -2.23 4.54 -10.71
CA GLU A 263 -2.79 3.77 -9.60
C GLU A 263 -2.14 4.16 -8.27
N THR A 264 -0.82 4.23 -8.24
CA THR A 264 -0.06 4.67 -7.04
C THR A 264 -0.36 6.12 -6.70
N LEU A 265 -0.49 7.00 -7.72
CA LEU A 265 -0.86 8.40 -7.52
C LEU A 265 -2.25 8.52 -6.88
N GLU A 266 -3.23 7.75 -7.35
CA GLU A 266 -4.58 7.72 -6.75
C GLU A 266 -4.54 7.29 -5.28
N LEU A 267 -3.70 6.30 -4.92
CA LEU A 267 -3.52 5.89 -3.53
C LEU A 267 -2.89 6.99 -2.67
N VAL A 268 -1.91 7.72 -3.21
CA VAL A 268 -1.28 8.85 -2.49
C VAL A 268 -2.28 9.99 -2.27
N ILE A 269 -3.10 10.30 -3.27
CA ILE A 269 -4.16 11.32 -3.16
C ILE A 269 -5.17 10.88 -2.10
N LYS A 270 -5.66 9.64 -2.14
CA LYS A 270 -6.58 9.10 -1.11
C LYS A 270 -5.97 9.17 0.29
N LEU A 271 -4.68 8.85 0.43
CA LEU A 271 -3.99 8.94 1.71
C LEU A 271 -3.91 10.39 2.21
N ALA A 272 -3.62 11.33 1.32
CA ALA A 272 -3.56 12.75 1.65
C ALA A 272 -4.94 13.32 2.03
N ASP A 273 -5.97 13.03 1.24
CA ASP A 273 -7.36 13.43 1.51
C ASP A 273 -7.85 12.87 2.85
N PHE A 274 -7.49 11.63 3.15
CA PHE A 274 -7.91 10.95 4.37
C PHE A 274 -7.39 11.60 5.64
N ILE A 275 -6.22 12.24 5.60
CA ILE A 275 -5.61 12.98 6.71
C ILE A 275 -5.75 14.49 6.58
N ASP A 276 -6.67 14.94 5.71
CA ASP A 276 -6.95 16.36 5.45
C ASP A 276 -5.72 17.17 4.97
N TYR A 277 -4.80 16.51 4.24
CA TYR A 277 -3.63 17.13 3.64
C TYR A 277 -3.89 17.45 2.17
N THR A 278 -4.00 18.75 1.84
CA THR A 278 -4.43 19.22 0.50
C THR A 278 -3.30 19.82 -0.35
N GLU A 279 -2.08 19.97 0.20
CA GLU A 279 -0.99 20.70 -0.46
C GLU A 279 0.00 19.78 -1.20
N LEU A 280 -0.49 18.83 -1.98
CA LEU A 280 0.38 17.91 -2.72
C LEU A 280 1.12 18.57 -3.89
N GLU A 281 0.65 19.68 -4.43
CA GLU A 281 1.31 20.39 -5.52
C GLU A 281 2.16 21.54 -4.98
N TYR A 282 3.24 21.88 -5.70
CA TYR A 282 3.98 23.10 -5.41
C TYR A 282 3.17 24.32 -5.81
N GLU A 283 3.22 25.37 -4.98
CA GLU A 283 2.91 26.70 -5.47
C GLU A 283 3.98 27.14 -6.48
N GLU A 284 3.57 27.83 -7.58
CA GLU A 284 4.51 28.28 -8.62
C GLU A 284 5.66 29.11 -8.04
N SER A 285 5.39 29.96 -7.04
CA SER A 285 6.38 30.80 -6.37
C SER A 285 7.42 29.97 -5.61
N GLU A 286 6.98 28.97 -4.87
CA GLU A 286 7.84 28.05 -4.11
C GLU A 286 8.75 27.26 -5.05
N LEU A 287 8.16 26.69 -6.10
CA LEU A 287 8.90 25.91 -7.09
C LEU A 287 9.92 26.77 -7.84
N ALA A 288 9.55 28.01 -8.22
CA ALA A 288 10.45 28.95 -8.87
C ALA A 288 11.67 29.29 -7.98
N GLU A 289 11.46 29.48 -6.68
CA GLU A 289 12.57 29.74 -5.74
C GLU A 289 13.54 28.55 -5.67
N LYS A 290 13.02 27.33 -5.60
CA LYS A 290 13.84 26.10 -5.60
C LYS A 290 14.64 25.95 -6.90
N ILE A 291 13.98 26.16 -8.04
CA ILE A 291 14.63 26.12 -9.35
C ILE A 291 15.72 27.17 -9.48
N ASN A 292 15.49 28.38 -8.99
CA ASN A 292 16.50 29.47 -8.94
C ASN A 292 17.74 29.03 -8.14
N LYS A 293 17.57 28.39 -6.99
CA LYS A 293 18.70 27.86 -6.19
C LYS A 293 19.52 26.82 -6.95
N ILE A 294 18.86 25.93 -7.70
CA ILE A 294 19.53 24.93 -8.55
C ILE A 294 20.28 25.62 -9.69
N SER A 295 19.64 26.56 -10.38
CA SER A 295 20.18 27.23 -11.56
C SER A 295 21.48 27.98 -11.27
N GLN A 296 21.61 28.58 -10.08
CA GLN A 296 22.82 29.31 -9.65
C GLN A 296 24.08 28.42 -9.66
N LYS A 297 23.92 27.11 -9.42
CA LYS A 297 25.00 26.11 -9.36
C LYS A 297 25.11 25.28 -10.63
N SER A 298 24.26 25.52 -11.62
CA SER A 298 24.14 24.72 -12.83
C SER A 298 24.86 25.34 -14.02
N ASP A 299 25.32 24.50 -14.94
CA ASP A 299 25.86 24.93 -16.23
C ASP A 299 24.74 25.47 -17.16
N ILE A 300 25.14 26.07 -18.26
CA ILE A 300 24.21 26.66 -19.20
C ILE A 300 23.27 25.61 -19.86
N LYS A 301 23.74 24.39 -20.09
CA LYS A 301 22.91 23.33 -20.68
C LYS A 301 21.78 22.92 -19.74
N THR A 302 22.10 22.73 -18.46
CA THR A 302 21.13 22.44 -17.42
C THR A 302 20.10 23.56 -17.31
N ARG A 303 20.55 24.83 -17.34
CA ARG A 303 19.63 25.97 -17.30
C ARG A 303 18.71 26.04 -18.52
N ILE A 304 19.19 25.69 -19.70
CA ILE A 304 18.35 25.61 -20.90
C ILE A 304 17.29 24.52 -20.78
N LYS A 305 17.64 23.34 -20.27
CA LYS A 305 16.67 22.27 -20.04
C LYS A 305 15.60 22.67 -19.05
N LEU A 306 16.02 23.24 -17.91
CA LEU A 306 15.10 23.76 -16.90
C LEU A 306 14.20 24.84 -17.48
N PHE A 307 14.72 25.73 -18.30
CA PHE A 307 13.93 26.78 -18.94
C PHE A 307 12.84 26.21 -19.86
N LEU A 308 13.17 25.23 -20.69
CA LEU A 308 12.20 24.57 -21.56
C LEU A 308 11.09 23.90 -20.76
N TRP A 309 11.47 23.17 -19.72
CA TRP A 309 10.50 22.52 -18.84
C TRP A 309 9.62 23.54 -18.10
N CYS A 310 10.21 24.60 -17.56
CA CYS A 310 9.46 25.67 -16.89
C CYS A 310 8.48 26.37 -17.83
N ASN A 311 8.83 26.55 -19.12
CA ASN A 311 7.93 27.13 -20.09
C ASN A 311 6.64 26.32 -20.31
N ASP A 312 6.74 25.01 -20.17
CA ASP A 312 5.59 24.11 -20.28
C ASP A 312 4.79 24.01 -18.96
N TYR A 313 5.46 24.19 -17.82
CA TYR A 313 4.88 24.03 -16.48
C TYR A 313 4.23 25.32 -15.95
N PHE A 314 4.98 26.46 -15.96
CA PHE A 314 4.52 27.72 -15.36
C PHE A 314 3.49 28.44 -16.23
N LYS A 315 2.32 28.71 -15.66
CA LYS A 315 1.25 29.46 -16.32
C LYS A 315 1.41 30.98 -16.15
N SER A 316 2.09 31.41 -15.08
CA SER A 316 2.31 32.83 -14.72
C SER A 316 3.73 33.26 -14.99
N TYR A 317 3.89 34.30 -15.82
CA TYR A 317 5.21 34.92 -16.07
C TYR A 317 5.80 35.60 -14.84
N TYR A 318 4.98 36.02 -13.88
CA TYR A 318 5.44 36.68 -12.67
C TYR A 318 6.23 35.74 -11.75
N ASN A 319 5.90 34.46 -11.78
CA ASN A 319 6.54 33.42 -10.98
C ASN A 319 7.60 32.65 -11.75
N PHE A 320 7.90 33.03 -13.01
CA PHE A 320 8.85 32.29 -13.84
C PHE A 320 10.29 32.37 -13.27
N PRO A 321 11.00 31.20 -13.15
CA PRO A 321 12.34 31.17 -12.59
C PRO A 321 13.37 31.98 -13.43
N GLN A 322 14.35 32.57 -12.75
CA GLN A 322 15.43 33.34 -13.34
C GLN A 322 16.56 32.43 -13.86
N LEU A 323 16.38 31.85 -15.04
CA LEU A 323 17.28 30.85 -15.58
C LEU A 323 18.26 31.35 -16.62
N LEU A 324 17.81 32.19 -17.53
CA LEU A 324 18.58 32.69 -18.67
C LEU A 324 18.50 34.22 -18.74
N LYS A 325 19.59 34.87 -19.24
CA LYS A 325 19.63 36.28 -19.45
C LYS A 325 19.79 36.62 -20.94
N ASP A 326 19.24 37.72 -21.35
CA ASP A 326 19.44 38.28 -22.68
C ASP A 326 20.81 39.00 -22.78
N THR A 327 21.13 39.54 -23.96
CA THR A 327 22.37 40.32 -24.22
C THR A 327 22.46 41.62 -23.45
N LYS A 328 21.37 42.07 -22.83
CA LYS A 328 21.29 43.30 -21.99
C LYS A 328 21.27 42.98 -20.50
N ASP A 329 21.52 41.71 -20.13
CA ASP A 329 21.53 41.21 -18.75
C ASP A 329 20.16 41.16 -18.09
N ASN A 330 19.05 41.22 -18.85
CA ASN A 330 17.69 41.03 -18.33
C ASN A 330 17.34 39.53 -18.29
N TRP A 331 16.59 39.12 -17.27
CA TRP A 331 16.07 37.77 -17.18
C TRP A 331 15.00 37.48 -18.26
N ILE A 332 15.12 36.35 -18.91
CA ILE A 332 14.18 35.91 -19.94
C ILE A 332 13.06 35.13 -19.25
N THR A 333 11.82 35.61 -19.41
CA THR A 333 10.61 35.00 -18.87
C THR A 333 9.64 34.48 -19.95
N GLU A 334 9.93 34.73 -21.24
CA GLU A 334 9.06 34.40 -22.36
C GLU A 334 9.88 33.87 -23.54
N THR A 335 9.53 32.71 -24.06
CA THR A 335 10.28 32.03 -25.14
C THR A 335 10.08 32.66 -26.50
N TYR A 336 8.91 33.24 -26.79
CA TYR A 336 8.57 33.79 -28.11
C TYR A 336 9.26 35.12 -28.44
N ARG A 337 9.93 35.77 -27.44
CA ARG A 337 10.68 37.02 -27.62
C ARG A 337 12.19 36.81 -27.70
N ILE A 338 12.66 35.57 -27.79
CA ILE A 338 14.08 35.26 -27.81
C ILE A 338 14.58 35.24 -29.25
N TYR A 339 15.43 36.19 -29.57
CA TYR A 339 16.23 36.17 -30.81
C TYR A 339 17.64 35.70 -30.47
N LEU A 340 18.07 34.64 -31.09
CA LEU A 340 19.44 34.17 -30.94
C LEU A 340 20.39 35.05 -31.74
N PRO A 341 21.63 35.30 -31.25
CA PRO A 341 22.63 35.98 -32.03
C PRO A 341 22.85 35.19 -33.34
N THR A 342 23.05 35.92 -34.43
CA THR A 342 23.39 35.36 -35.73
C THR A 342 24.54 34.39 -35.58
N ASP A 343 24.37 33.26 -36.20
CA ASP A 343 25.40 32.26 -36.39
C ASP A 343 26.68 32.93 -36.98
N ILE A 344 27.85 32.36 -36.66
CA ILE A 344 29.18 32.81 -37.09
C ILE A 344 29.28 32.97 -38.63
N THR A 345 28.33 32.46 -39.38
CA THR A 345 28.25 32.51 -40.85
C THR A 345 27.46 33.71 -41.39
N GLY A 346 26.91 34.57 -40.55
CA GLY A 346 26.23 35.80 -40.97
C GLY A 346 24.83 35.63 -41.59
N ASN A 347 24.32 34.41 -41.67
CA ASN A 347 22.97 34.18 -42.16
C ASN A 347 21.95 34.31 -41.00
N GLN A 348 21.13 35.35 -41.08
CA GLN A 348 19.99 35.57 -40.20
C GLN A 348 18.92 34.48 -40.43
N LYS A 349 19.08 33.31 -39.88
CA LYS A 349 17.96 32.41 -39.67
C LYS A 349 17.33 32.73 -38.32
N GLN A 350 16.13 33.22 -38.38
CA GLN A 350 15.24 33.35 -37.24
C GLN A 350 14.91 31.94 -36.74
N CYS A 351 15.71 31.39 -35.82
CA CYS A 351 15.41 30.16 -35.15
C CYS A 351 14.59 30.50 -33.91
N HIS A 352 13.46 29.84 -33.75
CA HIS A 352 12.77 29.85 -32.46
C HIS A 352 13.72 29.29 -31.39
N PHE A 353 13.76 29.92 -30.21
CA PHE A 353 14.62 29.50 -29.10
C PHE A 353 14.49 27.99 -28.78
N GLU A 354 13.28 27.47 -28.83
CA GLU A 354 13.01 26.04 -28.62
C GLU A 354 13.73 25.14 -29.62
N GLU A 355 13.75 25.53 -30.89
CA GLU A 355 14.42 24.79 -31.94
C GLU A 355 15.94 24.83 -31.73
N TRP A 356 16.49 26.00 -31.39
CA TRP A 356 17.90 26.14 -31.05
C TRP A 356 18.30 25.34 -29.81
N ALA A 357 17.50 25.42 -28.74
CA ALA A 357 17.75 24.69 -27.51
C ALA A 357 17.75 23.18 -27.75
N ARG A 358 16.78 22.67 -28.54
CA ARG A 358 16.74 21.24 -28.95
C ARG A 358 17.95 20.84 -29.81
N LEU A 359 18.40 21.70 -30.73
CA LEU A 359 19.57 21.45 -31.57
C LEU A 359 20.86 21.48 -30.73
N SER A 360 20.98 22.42 -29.81
CA SER A 360 22.15 22.52 -28.91
C SER A 360 22.26 21.34 -27.96
N LEU A 361 21.16 20.73 -27.58
CA LEU A 361 21.14 19.52 -26.75
C LEU A 361 21.44 18.23 -27.55
N ARG A 362 21.14 18.20 -28.87
CA ARG A 362 21.43 17.05 -29.75
C ARG A 362 22.87 16.98 -30.23
N GLY A 363 23.57 18.11 -30.29
CA GLY A 363 24.94 18.21 -30.84
C GLY A 363 26.07 17.70 -29.94
N THR A 364 25.76 17.00 -28.86
CA THR A 364 26.74 16.46 -27.90
C THR A 364 26.53 14.97 -27.69
N LYS A 365 26.79 14.17 -28.73
CA LYS A 365 27.11 12.76 -28.62
C LYS A 365 28.62 12.57 -28.73
#